data_f1443a5be7982a190989a6afaa9a3864
#
_entry.id   f1443a5be7982a190989a6afaa9a3864
#
_cell.length_a   1.000
_cell.length_b   1.000
_cell.length_c   1.000
_cell.angle_alpha   90.00
_cell.angle_beta   90.00
_cell.angle_gamma   90.00
#
_symmetry.space_group_name_H-M   'P 1'
#
loop_
_entity.id
_entity.type
_entity.pdbx_description
1 polymer ?
#
loop_
_entity_poly.entity_id
_entity_poly.type
_entity_poly.pdbx_seq_one_letter_code
_entity_poly.pdbx_strand_id
1 'polypeptide(L)'
;MIYVSRLEHFNAAHKLYNPKWSEEKNKEVFGPCANTNWHGHNFELIVTVKGKPNPDTGFVIDLKKLSTLIRKHVIEQVDHKNLNMDVPFMAGKLASTENLVLEFWKILEPRIAEISDNEAKLHSLKLYETPRNYVEYFGE
;
A
#
# COMPACT_ATOMS: atom_id res chain seq x y z
N MET A 1 16.02 -8.19 -17.39
CA MET A 1 15.23 -8.04 -16.14
C MET A 1 13.81 -8.52 -16.37
N ILE A 2 13.30 -9.32 -15.44
CA ILE A 2 11.92 -9.77 -15.43
C ILE A 2 11.20 -9.10 -14.26
N TYR A 3 9.95 -8.72 -14.50
CA TYR A 3 9.08 -8.09 -13.51
C TYR A 3 8.02 -9.12 -13.11
N VAL A 4 7.91 -9.36 -11.82
CA VAL A 4 6.95 -10.31 -11.24
C VAL A 4 6.05 -9.57 -10.28
N SER A 5 4.75 -9.73 -10.44
CA SER A 5 3.77 -8.98 -9.64
C SER A 5 2.87 -9.92 -8.85
N ARG A 6 2.55 -9.49 -7.62
CA ARG A 6 1.55 -10.11 -6.76
C ARG A 6 0.47 -9.10 -6.44
N LEU A 7 -0.79 -9.52 -6.61
CA LEU A 7 -1.96 -8.74 -6.22
C LEU A 7 -2.50 -9.25 -4.89
N GLU A 8 -2.72 -8.36 -3.96
CA GLU A 8 -3.45 -8.58 -2.71
C GLU A 8 -4.53 -7.52 -2.57
N HIS A 9 -5.56 -7.79 -1.78
CA HIS A 9 -6.64 -6.83 -1.54
C HIS A 9 -6.93 -6.69 -0.06
N PHE A 10 -7.52 -5.54 0.32
CA PHE A 10 -7.98 -5.28 1.67
C PHE A 10 -9.15 -4.29 1.65
N ASN A 11 -9.94 -4.33 2.70
CA ASN A 11 -11.02 -3.37 2.92
C ASN A 11 -10.63 -2.46 4.08
N ALA A 12 -10.75 -1.17 3.91
CA ALA A 12 -10.43 -0.22 4.96
C ALA A 12 -11.31 1.01 4.88
N ALA A 13 -11.58 1.60 6.04
CA ALA A 13 -12.25 2.87 6.16
C ALA A 13 -11.25 3.99 6.36
N HIS A 14 -11.56 5.17 5.85
CA HIS A 14 -10.77 6.37 6.05
C HIS A 14 -11.60 7.63 5.85
N LYS A 15 -11.00 8.77 6.17
CA LYS A 15 -11.44 10.08 5.70
C LYS A 15 -10.22 10.96 5.43
N LEU A 16 -10.41 11.91 4.51
CA LEU A 16 -9.45 12.96 4.27
C LEU A 16 -9.87 14.18 5.09
N TYR A 17 -9.08 14.52 6.09
CA TYR A 17 -9.36 15.61 7.00
C TYR A 17 -8.06 16.21 7.53
N ASN A 18 -7.88 17.49 7.34
CA ASN A 18 -6.75 18.21 7.93
C ASN A 18 -7.21 18.86 9.25
N PRO A 19 -6.72 18.39 10.42
CA PRO A 19 -7.14 18.91 11.71
C PRO A 19 -6.72 20.37 11.96
N LYS A 20 -5.81 20.91 11.15
CA LYS A 20 -5.37 22.30 11.23
C LYS A 20 -6.32 23.27 10.51
N TRP A 21 -7.26 22.74 9.72
CA TRP A 21 -8.23 23.53 8.96
C TRP A 21 -9.59 23.54 9.64
N SER A 22 -10.41 24.56 9.30
CA SER A 22 -11.83 24.58 9.69
C SER A 22 -12.60 23.43 9.01
N GLU A 23 -13.76 23.08 9.57
CA GLU A 23 -14.66 22.14 8.93
C GLU A 23 -15.08 22.58 7.53
N GLU A 24 -15.35 23.88 7.36
CA GLU A 24 -15.73 24.47 6.08
C GLU A 24 -14.64 24.24 5.02
N LYS A 25 -13.37 24.50 5.38
CA LYS A 25 -12.24 24.30 4.48
C LYS A 25 -12.04 22.83 4.15
N ASN A 26 -12.18 21.93 5.11
CA ASN A 26 -12.11 20.50 4.88
C ASN A 26 -13.19 20.02 3.91
N LYS A 27 -14.42 20.50 4.06
CA LYS A 27 -15.52 20.18 3.13
C LYS A 27 -15.30 20.76 1.74
N GLU A 28 -14.76 21.97 1.66
CA GLU A 28 -14.46 22.62 0.37
C GLU A 28 -13.39 21.83 -0.40
N VAL A 29 -12.31 21.44 0.25
CA VAL A 29 -11.17 20.77 -0.39
C VAL A 29 -11.43 19.28 -0.64
N PHE A 30 -11.97 18.59 0.34
CA PHE A 30 -12.11 17.12 0.29
C PHE A 30 -13.51 16.64 -0.06
N GLY A 31 -14.52 17.52 0.04
CA GLY A 31 -15.92 17.14 -0.23
C GLY A 31 -16.38 15.96 0.64
N PRO A 32 -17.06 14.95 0.06
CA PRO A 32 -17.54 13.77 0.79
C PRO A 32 -16.44 12.96 1.48
N CYS A 33 -15.19 13.06 1.03
CA CYS A 33 -14.06 12.37 1.64
C CYS A 33 -13.75 12.86 3.06
N ALA A 34 -14.24 14.05 3.44
CA ALA A 34 -14.12 14.61 4.79
C ALA A 34 -15.33 14.31 5.69
N ASN A 35 -16.28 13.50 5.27
CA ASN A 35 -17.48 13.18 6.05
C ASN A 35 -17.13 12.61 7.42
N THR A 36 -17.85 13.08 8.44
CA THR A 36 -17.63 12.72 9.85
C THR A 36 -17.69 11.21 10.11
N ASN A 37 -18.58 10.51 9.42
CA ASN A 37 -18.84 9.08 9.65
C ASN A 37 -17.99 8.16 8.79
N TRP A 38 -16.90 8.68 8.20
CA TRP A 38 -15.97 7.88 7.40
C TRP A 38 -16.57 7.38 6.07
N HIS A 39 -15.77 6.73 5.29
CA HIS A 39 -16.15 5.92 4.13
C HIS A 39 -15.11 4.83 3.93
N GLY A 40 -15.44 3.81 3.18
CA GLY A 40 -14.55 2.68 2.95
C GLY A 40 -14.40 2.34 1.49
N HIS A 41 -13.32 1.63 1.20
CA HIS A 41 -12.99 1.14 -0.13
C HIS A 41 -12.52 -0.31 -0.09
N ASN A 42 -12.71 -0.99 -1.22
CA ASN A 42 -12.05 -2.26 -1.53
C ASN A 42 -10.75 -1.93 -2.27
N PHE A 43 -9.66 -1.88 -1.51
CA PHE A 43 -8.35 -1.59 -2.08
C PHE A 43 -7.74 -2.82 -2.74
N GLU A 44 -7.02 -2.60 -3.82
CA GLU A 44 -6.17 -3.62 -4.46
C GLU A 44 -4.73 -3.12 -4.51
N LEU A 45 -3.82 -3.91 -3.96
CA LEU A 45 -2.39 -3.62 -3.95
C LEU A 45 -1.66 -4.57 -4.88
N ILE A 46 -0.98 -4.01 -5.88
CA ILE A 46 -0.07 -4.77 -6.75
C ILE A 46 1.36 -4.43 -6.35
N VAL A 47 2.09 -5.44 -5.93
CA VAL A 47 3.51 -5.36 -5.58
C VAL A 47 4.31 -5.96 -6.72
N THR A 48 5.12 -5.17 -7.39
CA THR A 48 5.98 -5.61 -8.49
C THR A 48 7.44 -5.61 -8.05
N VAL A 49 8.08 -6.75 -8.20
CA VAL A 49 9.52 -6.92 -7.99
C VAL A 49 10.22 -7.16 -9.32
N LYS A 50 11.50 -6.81 -9.40
CA LYS A 50 12.33 -7.04 -10.58
C LYS A 50 13.61 -7.78 -10.23
N GLY A 51 14.06 -8.63 -11.13
CA GLY A 51 15.29 -9.39 -10.96
C GLY A 51 15.61 -10.25 -12.16
N LYS A 52 16.66 -11.04 -12.03
CA LYS A 52 16.98 -12.11 -12.97
C LYS A 52 16.47 -13.43 -12.40
N PRO A 53 15.98 -14.36 -13.23
CA PRO A 53 15.64 -15.69 -12.75
C PRO A 53 16.87 -16.39 -12.18
N ASN A 54 16.71 -16.99 -11.02
CA ASN A 54 17.73 -17.86 -10.45
C ASN A 54 17.86 -19.11 -11.34
N PRO A 55 19.06 -19.53 -11.74
CA PRO A 55 19.23 -20.63 -12.68
C PRO A 55 18.78 -22.00 -12.14
N ASP A 56 18.76 -22.18 -10.81
CA ASP A 56 18.38 -23.44 -10.18
C ASP A 56 16.86 -23.58 -10.00
N THR A 57 16.17 -22.46 -9.74
CA THR A 57 14.74 -22.46 -9.45
C THR A 57 13.87 -21.91 -10.58
N GLY A 58 14.44 -21.08 -11.45
CA GLY A 58 13.72 -20.33 -12.46
C GLY A 58 12.95 -19.12 -11.91
N PHE A 59 13.06 -18.83 -10.62
CA PHE A 59 12.33 -17.75 -9.98
C PHE A 59 13.14 -16.45 -9.95
N VAL A 60 12.48 -15.31 -10.13
CA VAL A 60 12.96 -14.00 -9.68
C VAL A 60 12.81 -13.92 -8.16
N ILE A 61 11.68 -14.38 -7.66
CA ILE A 61 11.34 -14.46 -6.23
C ILE A 61 10.30 -15.57 -6.03
N ASP A 62 10.33 -16.24 -4.90
CA ASP A 62 9.27 -17.17 -4.53
C ASP A 62 7.97 -16.41 -4.23
N LEU A 63 6.96 -16.57 -5.08
CA LEU A 63 5.67 -15.88 -4.96
C LEU A 63 4.90 -16.22 -3.69
N LYS A 64 5.08 -17.42 -3.13
CA LYS A 64 4.46 -17.80 -1.85
C LYS A 64 5.07 -17.02 -0.70
N LYS A 65 6.39 -16.88 -0.69
CA LYS A 65 7.11 -16.07 0.30
C LYS A 65 6.74 -14.59 0.16
N LEU A 66 6.68 -14.09 -1.07
CA LEU A 66 6.27 -12.70 -1.33
C LEU A 66 4.84 -12.45 -0.84
N SER A 67 3.88 -13.33 -1.18
CA SER A 67 2.51 -13.23 -0.73
C SER A 67 2.39 -13.22 0.79
N THR A 68 3.06 -14.15 1.46
CA THR A 68 3.08 -14.24 2.93
C THR A 68 3.63 -12.97 3.57
N LEU A 69 4.70 -12.42 3.02
CA LEU A 69 5.32 -11.18 3.49
C LEU A 69 4.36 -9.99 3.35
N ILE A 70 3.73 -9.83 2.19
CA ILE A 70 2.79 -8.75 1.94
C ILE A 70 1.59 -8.85 2.89
N ARG A 71 1.02 -10.04 3.05
CA ARG A 71 -0.11 -10.26 3.95
C ARG A 71 0.23 -9.95 5.40
N LYS A 72 1.34 -10.47 5.90
CA LYS A 72 1.76 -10.29 7.28
C LYS A 72 2.06 -8.83 7.62
N HIS A 73 2.81 -8.15 6.77
CA HIS A 73 3.37 -6.83 7.11
C HIS A 73 2.51 -5.65 6.60
N VAL A 74 1.64 -5.88 5.64
CA VAL A 74 0.79 -4.83 5.08
C VAL A 74 -0.69 -5.17 5.24
N ILE A 75 -1.18 -6.22 4.61
CA ILE A 75 -2.62 -6.50 4.54
C ILE A 75 -3.24 -6.66 5.93
N GLU A 76 -2.69 -7.52 6.78
CA GLU A 76 -3.20 -7.75 8.14
C GLU A 76 -3.15 -6.50 9.02
N GLN A 77 -2.32 -5.53 8.67
CA GLN A 77 -2.22 -4.28 9.42
C GLN A 77 -3.30 -3.27 9.06
N VAL A 78 -3.93 -3.41 7.91
CA VAL A 78 -4.90 -2.43 7.38
C VAL A 78 -6.28 -3.02 7.08
N ASP A 79 -6.38 -4.33 6.84
CA ASP A 79 -7.62 -4.99 6.44
C ASP A 79 -8.67 -4.94 7.56
N HIS A 80 -9.88 -4.53 7.19
CA HIS A 80 -11.01 -4.33 8.13
C HIS A 80 -10.72 -3.30 9.22
N LYS A 81 -9.83 -2.34 8.96
CA LYS A 81 -9.44 -1.31 9.92
C LYS A 81 -9.79 0.09 9.42
N ASN A 82 -9.77 1.03 10.35
CA ASN A 82 -9.82 2.45 10.06
C ASN A 82 -8.40 2.98 9.92
N LEU A 83 -8.03 3.45 8.74
CA LEU A 83 -6.67 3.92 8.43
C LEU A 83 -6.26 5.14 9.26
N ASN A 84 -7.20 5.96 9.68
CA ASN A 84 -6.95 7.14 10.50
C ASN A 84 -6.76 6.81 11.99
N MET A 85 -7.38 5.75 12.49
CA MET A 85 -7.49 5.47 13.92
C MET A 85 -6.72 4.22 14.38
N ASP A 86 -6.70 3.17 13.55
CA ASP A 86 -6.29 1.83 13.98
C ASP A 86 -4.95 1.38 13.42
N VAL A 87 -4.32 2.18 12.58
CA VAL A 87 -3.09 1.81 11.86
C VAL A 87 -1.92 2.66 12.36
N PRO A 88 -1.03 2.10 13.21
CA PRO A 88 0.03 2.88 13.85
C PRO A 88 0.95 3.62 12.88
N PHE A 89 1.33 3.01 11.75
CA PHE A 89 2.22 3.66 10.78
C PHE A 89 1.57 4.81 10.00
N MET A 90 0.25 4.98 10.12
CA MET A 90 -0.47 6.13 9.57
C MET A 90 -0.73 7.24 10.59
N ALA A 91 -0.35 7.05 11.84
CA ALA A 91 -0.57 8.04 12.90
C ALA A 91 0.07 9.39 12.54
N GLY A 92 -0.70 10.46 12.66
CA GLY A 92 -0.26 11.83 12.36
C GLY A 92 -0.15 12.16 10.87
N LYS A 93 -0.58 11.26 9.98
CA LYS A 93 -0.56 11.46 8.52
C LYS A 93 -1.97 11.56 7.97
N LEU A 94 -2.10 12.29 6.86
CA LEU A 94 -3.33 12.25 6.08
C LEU A 94 -3.48 10.85 5.47
N ALA A 95 -4.65 10.24 5.65
CA ALA A 95 -4.89 8.88 5.19
C ALA A 95 -5.30 8.84 3.70
N SER A 96 -4.55 9.54 2.85
CA SER A 96 -4.69 9.48 1.41
C SER A 96 -4.08 8.21 0.85
N THR A 97 -4.50 7.81 -0.32
CA THR A 97 -3.94 6.65 -1.05
C THR A 97 -2.45 6.87 -1.36
N GLU A 98 -2.07 8.12 -1.65
CA GLU A 98 -0.69 8.53 -1.87
C GLU A 98 0.20 8.31 -0.64
N ASN A 99 -0.24 8.77 0.52
CA ASN A 99 0.50 8.57 1.76
C ASN A 99 0.56 7.10 2.17
N LEU A 100 -0.51 6.38 1.92
CA LEU A 100 -0.59 4.95 2.24
C LEU A 100 0.44 4.15 1.43
N VAL A 101 0.55 4.40 0.13
CA VAL A 101 1.52 3.68 -0.73
C VAL A 101 2.96 3.98 -0.35
N LEU A 102 3.27 5.20 0.12
CA LEU A 102 4.59 5.55 0.63
C LEU A 102 4.97 4.73 1.88
N GLU A 103 4.02 4.57 2.80
CA GLU A 103 4.27 3.75 4.00
C GLU A 103 4.41 2.27 3.66
N PHE A 104 3.62 1.75 2.73
CA PHE A 104 3.76 0.37 2.24
C PHE A 104 5.14 0.13 1.63
N TRP A 105 5.67 1.08 0.86
CA TRP A 105 7.01 0.99 0.29
C TRP A 105 8.08 0.83 1.37
N LYS A 106 8.07 1.69 2.38
CA LYS A 106 9.02 1.65 3.51
C LYS A 106 9.00 0.31 4.25
N ILE A 107 7.82 -0.30 4.34
CA ILE A 107 7.64 -1.60 4.99
C ILE A 107 8.18 -2.74 4.11
N LEU A 108 7.87 -2.71 2.82
CA LEU A 108 8.11 -3.84 1.91
C LEU A 108 9.51 -3.87 1.34
N GLU A 109 10.09 -2.73 0.97
CA GLU A 109 11.39 -2.67 0.30
C GLU A 109 12.51 -3.45 1.02
N PRO A 110 12.80 -3.20 2.32
CA PRO A 110 13.86 -3.91 3.02
C PRO A 110 13.56 -5.40 3.19
N ARG A 111 12.29 -5.76 3.34
CA ARG A 111 11.87 -7.15 3.55
C ARG A 111 11.94 -7.98 2.28
N ILE A 112 11.61 -7.37 1.14
CA ILE A 112 11.75 -8.02 -0.18
C ILE A 112 13.22 -8.27 -0.48
N ALA A 113 14.09 -7.31 -0.20
CA ALA A 113 15.53 -7.51 -0.34
C ALA A 113 16.02 -8.68 0.52
N GLU A 114 15.59 -8.76 1.77
CA GLU A 114 15.97 -9.82 2.70
C GLU A 114 15.52 -11.22 2.24
N ILE A 115 14.25 -11.39 1.86
CA ILE A 115 13.74 -12.72 1.45
C ILE A 115 14.27 -13.20 0.11
N SER A 116 14.88 -12.33 -0.67
CA SER A 116 15.49 -12.64 -1.96
C SER A 116 17.02 -12.64 -1.94
N ASP A 117 17.64 -12.55 -0.75
CA ASP A 117 19.09 -12.40 -0.62
C ASP A 117 19.67 -11.24 -1.47
N ASN A 118 18.88 -10.16 -1.60
CA ASN A 118 19.17 -8.98 -2.42
C ASN A 118 19.22 -9.23 -3.95
N GLU A 119 18.77 -10.37 -4.42
CA GLU A 119 18.72 -10.67 -5.86
C GLU A 119 17.51 -10.04 -6.56
N ALA A 120 16.39 -9.92 -5.86
CA ALA A 120 15.21 -9.19 -6.34
C ALA A 120 15.06 -7.85 -5.62
N LYS A 121 14.51 -6.87 -6.32
CA LYS A 121 14.26 -5.53 -5.79
C LYS A 121 12.80 -5.15 -5.98
N LEU A 122 12.25 -4.47 -5.00
CA LEU A 122 10.95 -3.82 -5.18
C LEU A 122 11.07 -2.81 -6.33
N HIS A 123 10.17 -2.91 -7.30
CA HIS A 123 10.18 -2.06 -8.48
C HIS A 123 9.07 -1.02 -8.43
N SER A 124 7.86 -1.43 -8.10
CA SER A 124 6.74 -0.52 -8.00
C SER A 124 5.64 -1.07 -7.09
N LEU A 125 4.89 -0.15 -6.53
CA LEU A 125 3.61 -0.41 -5.89
C LEU A 125 2.51 0.31 -6.68
N LYS A 126 1.42 -0.41 -6.94
CA LYS A 126 0.21 0.17 -7.52
C LYS A 126 -0.95 -0.11 -6.58
N LEU A 127 -1.59 0.95 -6.12
CA LEU A 127 -2.66 0.86 -5.14
C LEU A 127 -3.94 1.45 -5.71
N TYR A 128 -4.92 0.59 -5.97
CA TYR A 128 -6.26 0.99 -6.37
C TYR A 128 -7.10 1.30 -5.13
N GLU A 129 -7.62 2.50 -5.06
CA GLU A 129 -8.64 2.88 -4.08
C GLU A 129 -10.02 2.45 -4.56
N THR A 130 -10.28 2.64 -5.85
CA THR A 130 -11.46 2.18 -6.58
C THR A 130 -11.02 1.52 -7.89
N PRO A 131 -11.90 0.84 -8.63
CA PRO A 131 -11.54 0.32 -9.96
C PRO A 131 -11.06 1.38 -10.96
N ARG A 132 -11.35 2.66 -10.70
CA ARG A 132 -11.04 3.77 -11.60
C ARG A 132 -9.87 4.64 -11.13
N ASN A 133 -9.59 4.66 -9.83
CA ASN A 133 -8.60 5.56 -9.23
C ASN A 133 -7.50 4.75 -8.57
N TYR A 134 -6.28 5.00 -8.96
CA TYR A 134 -5.11 4.34 -8.38
C TYR A 134 -3.90 5.28 -8.36
N VAL A 135 -2.96 4.94 -7.53
CA VAL A 135 -1.65 5.58 -7.48
C VAL A 135 -0.56 4.56 -7.79
N GLU A 136 0.53 5.01 -8.36
CA GLU A 136 1.73 4.20 -8.57
C GLU A 136 2.93 4.91 -7.95
N TYR A 137 3.82 4.13 -7.33
CA TYR A 137 5.05 4.62 -6.72
C TYR A 137 6.21 3.71 -7.08
N PHE A 138 7.33 4.32 -7.44
CA PHE A 138 8.52 3.62 -7.95
C PHE A 138 9.75 3.79 -7.05
N GLY A 139 9.58 4.30 -5.84
CA GLY A 139 10.67 4.45 -4.87
C GLY A 139 11.52 5.71 -5.04
N GLU A 140 11.01 6.74 -5.68
CA GLU A 140 11.73 8.00 -5.96
C GLU A 140 11.41 9.10 -4.94
#